data_73f6b7f4d519a716836d962d5cf1f9b9
#
_entry.id   73f6b7f4d519a716836d962d5cf1f9b9
#
_cell.length_a   1.000
_cell.length_b   1.000
_cell.length_c   1.000
_cell.angle_alpha   90.00
_cell.angle_beta   90.00
_cell.angle_gamma   90.00
#
_symmetry.space_group_name_H-M   'P 1'
#
loop_
_entity.id
_entity.type
_entity.pdbx_description
1 polymer ?
#
loop_
_entity_poly.entity_id
_entity_poly.type
_entity_poly.pdbx_seq_one_letter_code
_entity_poly.pdbx_strand_id
1 'polypeptide(L)'
;MKILFTQTENLSIMFDFQKNADCFSPNHLTRKPRESSGQTEPIPMPQCSDDKPRVRWMQPQLLQIKGETFVSLRDPAGIQSEVLLISPLAYQLTQLMNGALSRPQIIQQAERRWGIQLQPQQLDQLLNSLEERYVLDNQTSRGYLRDLPTRPAAHAGGAYPAQPEDLKIFLDDLLAHPQVGPTEPSHAYFIPHIDLTRGQPSYALAWNHLRPHLDEYDLFVILGISHAYSEHPYILTRKNF
;
A
#
# COMPACT_ATOMS: atom_id res chain seq x y z
N MET A 1 -0.19 -14.04 -11.48
CA MET A 1 -0.54 -13.93 -10.06
C MET A 1 -1.31 -12.64 -9.83
N LYS A 2 -2.50 -12.70 -9.24
CA LYS A 2 -3.30 -11.49 -8.92
C LYS A 2 -3.30 -11.33 -7.40
N ILE A 3 -2.91 -10.16 -6.92
CA ILE A 3 -2.84 -9.85 -5.48
C ILE A 3 -4.02 -8.94 -5.13
N LEU A 4 -4.83 -9.35 -4.18
CA LEU A 4 -5.96 -8.61 -3.65
C LEU A 4 -5.65 -8.18 -2.20
N PHE A 5 -5.86 -6.90 -1.87
CA PHE A 5 -5.71 -6.40 -0.50
C PHE A 5 -7.08 -6.11 0.12
N THR A 6 -7.29 -6.51 1.35
CA THR A 6 -8.52 -6.22 2.10
C THR A 6 -8.24 -5.25 3.24
N GLN A 7 -9.24 -4.45 3.62
CA GLN A 7 -9.15 -3.43 4.66
C GLN A 7 -9.76 -3.90 6.01
N THR A 8 -9.73 -5.19 6.30
CA THR A 8 -10.22 -5.66 7.62
C THR A 8 -9.05 -5.76 8.59
N GLU A 9 -9.17 -5.09 9.72
CA GLU A 9 -8.26 -5.25 10.85
C GLU A 9 -8.24 -6.74 11.24
N ASN A 10 -7.09 -7.39 11.09
CA ASN A 10 -6.73 -8.71 11.62
C ASN A 10 -7.08 -10.00 10.87
N LEU A 11 -7.40 -10.01 9.56
CA LEU A 11 -7.59 -11.33 8.93
C LEU A 11 -6.99 -11.40 7.51
N SER A 12 -5.93 -12.22 7.34
CA SER A 12 -5.55 -12.76 6.03
C SER A 12 -6.32 -14.05 5.81
N ILE A 13 -7.40 -14.01 5.03
CA ILE A 13 -8.23 -15.19 4.76
C ILE A 13 -7.94 -15.68 3.35
N MET A 14 -7.45 -16.89 3.23
CA MET A 14 -7.47 -17.66 1.99
C MET A 14 -8.67 -18.60 2.07
N PHE A 15 -9.58 -18.53 1.10
CA PHE A 15 -10.77 -19.38 1.08
C PHE A 15 -10.47 -20.79 0.58
N ASP A 16 -11.03 -21.78 1.26
CA ASP A 16 -11.06 -23.17 0.81
C ASP A 16 -12.15 -23.32 -0.26
N PHE A 17 -11.74 -23.42 -1.52
CA PHE A 17 -12.65 -23.57 -2.64
C PHE A 17 -13.24 -25.00 -2.75
N GLN A 18 -12.64 -25.99 -2.12
CA GLN A 18 -13.05 -27.39 -2.24
C GLN A 18 -14.25 -27.72 -1.36
N LYS A 19 -14.37 -27.10 -0.18
CA LYS A 19 -15.51 -27.36 0.73
C LYS A 19 -16.79 -26.62 0.37
N ASN A 20 -16.68 -25.56 -0.43
CA ASN A 20 -17.82 -24.75 -0.89
C ASN A 20 -18.03 -24.88 -2.40
N ALA A 21 -17.68 -26.01 -3.01
CA ALA A 21 -17.87 -26.27 -4.43
C ALA A 21 -19.34 -26.09 -4.87
N ASP A 22 -20.30 -26.31 -3.97
CA ASP A 22 -21.71 -26.10 -4.27
C ASP A 22 -22.10 -24.62 -4.37
N CYS A 23 -21.33 -23.71 -3.77
CA CYS A 23 -21.54 -22.26 -3.93
C CYS A 23 -20.91 -21.72 -5.22
N PHE A 24 -19.95 -22.44 -5.80
CA PHE A 24 -19.30 -22.11 -7.06
C PHE A 24 -19.52 -23.23 -8.10
N SER A 25 -20.78 -23.64 -8.26
CA SER A 25 -21.12 -24.53 -9.38
C SER A 25 -20.64 -23.88 -10.68
N PRO A 26 -19.97 -24.62 -11.58
CA PRO A 26 -19.52 -24.12 -12.88
C PRO A 26 -20.65 -23.48 -13.70
N ASN A 27 -21.90 -23.87 -13.43
CA ASN A 27 -23.07 -23.29 -14.08
C ASN A 27 -23.34 -21.81 -13.68
N HIS A 28 -22.79 -21.31 -12.59
CA HIS A 28 -22.86 -19.88 -12.26
C HIS A 28 -21.75 -19.05 -12.93
N LEU A 29 -20.65 -19.68 -13.34
CA LEU A 29 -19.57 -19.02 -14.08
C LEU A 29 -19.79 -19.04 -15.59
N THR A 30 -20.73 -19.87 -16.10
CA THR A 30 -21.11 -19.91 -17.50
C THR A 30 -22.23 -18.94 -17.88
N ARG A 31 -22.60 -18.00 -17.03
CA ARG A 31 -23.28 -16.82 -17.53
C ARG A 31 -22.31 -16.19 -18.52
N LYS A 32 -22.61 -16.42 -19.83
CA LYS A 32 -22.04 -15.62 -20.93
C LYS A 32 -21.89 -14.20 -20.39
N PRO A 33 -20.73 -13.56 -20.55
CA PRO A 33 -20.65 -12.14 -20.28
C PRO A 33 -21.85 -11.52 -20.98
N ARG A 34 -22.77 -10.93 -20.26
CA ARG A 34 -23.71 -10.01 -20.87
C ARG A 34 -22.77 -9.04 -21.55
N GLU A 35 -22.80 -9.04 -22.85
CA GLU A 35 -22.27 -7.94 -23.64
C GLU A 35 -23.08 -6.70 -23.23
N SER A 36 -22.73 -6.17 -22.06
CA SER A 36 -23.01 -4.79 -21.74
C SER A 36 -22.04 -4.03 -22.62
N SER A 37 -22.53 -3.57 -23.73
CA SER A 37 -21.99 -2.47 -24.53
C SER A 37 -22.05 -1.15 -23.74
N GLY A 38 -21.87 -1.21 -22.46
CA GLY A 38 -21.60 -0.11 -21.56
C GLY A 38 -20.11 -0.14 -21.26
N GLN A 39 -19.34 0.67 -21.96
CA GLN A 39 -18.09 1.18 -21.46
C GLN A 39 -18.43 1.75 -20.07
N THR A 40 -18.09 1.02 -19.00
CA THR A 40 -18.02 1.61 -17.68
C THR A 40 -16.87 2.61 -17.78
N GLU A 41 -17.23 3.86 -18.08
CA GLU A 41 -16.28 4.97 -17.90
C GLU A 41 -15.73 4.82 -16.49
N PRO A 42 -14.40 4.87 -16.31
CA PRO A 42 -13.81 4.86 -14.99
C PRO A 42 -14.46 6.01 -14.23
N ILE A 43 -15.02 5.73 -13.05
CA ILE A 43 -15.57 6.74 -12.15
C ILE A 43 -14.50 7.84 -12.05
N PRO A 44 -14.78 9.08 -12.47
CA PRO A 44 -13.78 10.12 -12.46
C PRO A 44 -13.35 10.32 -11.01
N MET A 45 -12.10 9.99 -10.71
CA MET A 45 -11.50 10.34 -9.44
C MET A 45 -11.64 11.85 -9.26
N PRO A 46 -12.06 12.34 -8.07
CA PRO A 46 -12.19 13.77 -7.84
C PRO A 46 -10.86 14.42 -8.24
N GLN A 47 -10.90 15.26 -9.28
CA GLN A 47 -9.73 15.99 -9.72
C GLN A 47 -9.36 16.93 -8.58
N CYS A 48 -8.25 16.67 -7.92
CA CYS A 48 -7.64 17.66 -7.05
C CYS A 48 -7.27 18.83 -7.96
N SER A 49 -7.99 19.93 -7.87
CA SER A 49 -7.60 21.12 -8.55
C SER A 49 -6.30 21.62 -7.91
N ASP A 50 -5.33 22.09 -8.69
CA ASP A 50 -4.05 22.62 -8.17
C ASP A 50 -4.27 23.75 -7.15
N ASP A 51 -5.47 24.35 -7.13
CA ASP A 51 -5.91 25.35 -6.17
C ASP A 51 -6.28 24.78 -4.77
N LYS A 52 -6.60 23.47 -4.68
CA LYS A 52 -6.99 22.81 -3.41
C LYS A 52 -6.03 21.66 -3.12
N PRO A 53 -4.89 21.91 -2.49
CA PRO A 53 -3.87 20.90 -2.28
C PRO A 53 -4.38 19.76 -1.40
N ARG A 54 -3.98 18.56 -1.77
CA ARG A 54 -4.24 17.33 -1.01
C ARG A 54 -2.94 16.58 -0.81
N VAL A 55 -2.61 16.25 0.44
CA VAL A 55 -1.47 15.40 0.77
C VAL A 55 -1.89 13.94 0.65
N ARG A 56 -1.05 13.11 0.00
CA ARG A 56 -1.21 11.66 0.00
C ARG A 56 -1.09 11.12 1.43
N TRP A 57 -1.60 9.93 1.64
CA TRP A 57 -1.40 9.27 2.91
C TRP A 57 0.09 8.97 3.13
N MET A 58 0.65 9.51 4.22
CA MET A 58 2.04 9.37 4.64
C MET A 58 2.07 8.89 6.09
N GLN A 59 3.12 8.16 6.48
CA GLN A 59 3.32 7.75 7.87
C GLN A 59 4.19 8.78 8.59
N PRO A 60 3.63 9.58 9.51
CA PRO A 60 4.39 10.55 10.26
C PRO A 60 5.06 9.89 11.48
N GLN A 61 6.28 10.31 11.78
CA GLN A 61 6.97 9.95 13.01
C GLN A 61 7.72 11.18 13.56
N LEU A 62 7.53 11.45 14.84
CA LEU A 62 8.24 12.53 15.51
C LEU A 62 9.67 12.11 15.81
N LEU A 63 10.64 12.95 15.46
CA LEU A 63 12.07 12.72 15.66
C LEU A 63 12.71 13.89 16.38
N GLN A 64 13.69 13.60 17.23
CA GLN A 64 14.60 14.57 17.84
C GLN A 64 15.98 14.43 17.19
N ILE A 65 16.43 15.47 16.50
CA ILE A 65 17.72 15.47 15.82
C ILE A 65 18.52 16.69 16.33
N LYS A 66 19.63 16.45 17.00
CA LYS A 66 20.50 17.51 17.59
C LYS A 66 19.74 18.53 18.45
N GLY A 67 18.70 18.07 19.18
CA GLY A 67 17.89 18.92 20.05
C GLY A 67 16.75 19.65 19.37
N GLU A 68 16.61 19.52 18.04
CA GLU A 68 15.49 20.07 17.28
C GLU A 68 14.45 18.98 16.98
N THR A 69 13.18 19.38 16.94
CA THR A 69 12.07 18.50 16.64
C THR A 69 11.73 18.52 15.16
N PHE A 70 11.65 17.34 14.55
CA PHE A 70 11.21 17.15 13.17
C PHE A 70 10.08 16.13 13.10
N VAL A 71 9.32 16.18 12.02
CA VAL A 71 8.39 15.13 11.64
C VAL A 71 8.93 14.46 10.38
N SER A 72 9.23 13.17 10.47
CA SER A 72 9.54 12.39 9.30
C SER A 72 8.25 11.92 8.63
N LEU A 73 8.16 12.05 7.32
CA LEU A 73 7.10 11.50 6.51
C LEU A 73 7.67 10.36 5.68
N ARG A 74 7.24 9.14 6.00
CA ARG A 74 7.58 7.95 5.22
C ARG A 74 6.46 7.68 4.22
N ASP A 75 6.83 7.41 2.99
CA ASP A 75 5.91 7.01 1.94
C ASP A 75 5.68 5.49 1.93
N PRO A 76 4.52 4.99 2.38
CA PRO A 76 4.26 3.55 2.38
C PRO A 76 4.00 2.99 0.97
N ALA A 77 3.75 3.84 -0.03
CA ALA A 77 3.64 3.42 -1.41
C ALA A 77 5.01 3.18 -2.07
N GLY A 78 6.11 3.57 -1.39
CA GLY A 78 7.47 3.37 -1.88
C GLY A 78 7.82 4.19 -3.12
N ILE A 79 7.10 5.29 -3.39
CA ILE A 79 7.42 6.20 -4.50
C ILE A 79 8.71 6.94 -4.18
N GLN A 80 8.87 7.30 -2.92
CA GLN A 80 10.08 7.90 -2.39
C GLN A 80 10.88 6.88 -1.60
N SER A 81 12.13 6.72 -1.96
CA SER A 81 13.12 5.95 -1.19
C SER A 81 13.60 6.70 0.05
N GLU A 82 13.58 8.04 0.01
CA GLU A 82 14.08 8.88 1.09
C GLU A 82 12.95 9.33 2.02
N VAL A 83 13.23 9.37 3.30
CA VAL A 83 12.33 9.91 4.32
C VAL A 83 12.35 11.44 4.24
N LEU A 84 11.19 12.05 4.06
CA LEU A 84 11.07 13.51 4.07
C LEU A 84 11.02 14.02 5.53
N LEU A 85 11.96 14.87 5.91
CA LEU A 85 11.96 15.56 7.20
C LEU A 85 11.37 16.96 7.03
N ILE A 86 10.33 17.27 7.81
CA ILE A 86 9.70 18.59 7.84
C ILE A 86 9.61 19.13 9.27
N SER A 87 9.48 20.44 9.40
CA SER A 87 9.26 21.05 10.71
C SER A 87 7.86 20.69 11.24
N PRO A 88 7.63 20.73 12.58
CA PRO A 88 6.30 20.55 13.15
C PRO A 88 5.25 21.50 12.58
N LEU A 89 5.65 22.74 12.30
CA LEU A 89 4.80 23.75 11.68
C LEU A 89 4.38 23.33 10.25
N ALA A 90 5.34 22.91 9.43
CA ALA A 90 5.04 22.41 8.09
C ALA A 90 4.10 21.20 8.15
N TYR A 91 4.31 20.29 9.11
CA TYR A 91 3.42 19.16 9.33
C TYR A 91 2.01 19.60 9.72
N GLN A 92 1.84 20.58 10.61
CA GLN A 92 0.53 21.13 10.93
C GLN A 92 -0.18 21.69 9.69
N LEU A 93 0.55 22.39 8.82
CA LEU A 93 -0.01 22.90 7.56
C LEU A 93 -0.46 21.79 6.63
N THR A 94 0.26 20.66 6.57
CA THR A 94 -0.17 19.50 5.75
C THR A 94 -1.50 18.91 6.20
N GLN A 95 -1.87 19.05 7.49
CA GLN A 95 -3.17 18.58 7.99
C GLN A 95 -4.37 19.39 7.44
N LEU A 96 -4.13 20.60 6.93
CA LEU A 96 -5.13 21.41 6.24
C LEU A 96 -5.25 21.07 4.74
N MET A 97 -4.28 20.33 4.20
CA MET A 97 -4.20 20.00 2.77
C MET A 97 -4.95 18.68 2.50
N ASN A 98 -6.27 18.72 2.63
CA ASN A 98 -7.16 17.56 2.46
C ASN A 98 -7.95 17.59 1.14
N GLY A 99 -7.67 18.57 0.25
CA GLY A 99 -8.38 18.77 -1.02
C GLY A 99 -9.69 19.55 -0.88
N ALA A 100 -10.07 19.99 0.33
CA ALA A 100 -11.28 20.79 0.54
C ALA A 100 -11.01 22.29 0.55
N LEU A 101 -9.86 22.71 1.09
CA LEU A 101 -9.50 24.10 1.30
C LEU A 101 -8.62 24.62 0.16
N SER A 102 -8.93 25.81 -0.34
CA SER A 102 -8.04 26.56 -1.24
C SER A 102 -6.83 27.14 -0.50
N ARG A 103 -5.78 27.51 -1.23
CA ARG A 103 -4.57 28.13 -0.65
C ARG A 103 -4.87 29.32 0.26
N PRO A 104 -5.72 30.32 -0.12
CA PRO A 104 -6.10 31.39 0.80
C PRO A 104 -6.84 30.90 2.04
N GLN A 105 -7.68 29.87 1.91
CA GLN A 105 -8.40 29.29 3.04
C GLN A 105 -7.46 28.54 4.00
N ILE A 106 -6.40 27.89 3.49
CA ILE A 106 -5.35 27.26 4.33
C ILE A 106 -4.65 28.33 5.16
N ILE A 107 -4.24 29.45 4.55
CA ILE A 107 -3.61 30.57 5.25
C ILE A 107 -4.53 31.10 6.36
N GLN A 108 -5.78 31.37 6.03
CA GLN A 108 -6.77 31.86 7.00
C GLN A 108 -7.01 30.84 8.15
N GLN A 109 -7.06 29.56 7.85
CA GLN A 109 -7.24 28.53 8.87
C GLN A 109 -6.01 28.35 9.76
N ALA A 110 -4.80 28.49 9.21
CA ALA A 110 -3.56 28.47 9.97
C ALA A 110 -3.50 29.62 10.98
N GLU A 111 -3.88 30.81 10.57
CA GLU A 111 -3.97 31.98 11.45
C GLU A 111 -5.02 31.77 12.55
N ARG A 112 -6.25 31.36 12.17
CA ARG A 112 -7.36 31.16 13.11
C ARG A 112 -7.08 30.08 14.17
N ARG A 113 -6.50 28.95 13.75
CA ARG A 113 -6.31 27.79 14.66
C ARG A 113 -5.06 27.90 15.51
N TRP A 114 -4.00 28.49 14.96
CA TRP A 114 -2.67 28.42 15.58
C TRP A 114 -1.98 29.77 15.70
N GLY A 115 -2.61 30.87 15.26
CA GLY A 115 -2.01 32.20 15.28
C GLY A 115 -0.84 32.38 14.31
N ILE A 116 -0.73 31.50 13.31
CA ILE A 116 0.39 31.49 12.36
C ILE A 116 0.09 32.50 11.24
N GLN A 117 0.92 33.53 11.16
CA GLN A 117 0.89 34.47 10.04
C GLN A 117 1.74 33.93 8.88
N LEU A 118 1.08 33.21 7.97
CA LEU A 118 1.71 32.59 6.82
C LEU A 118 1.57 33.48 5.60
N GLN A 119 2.69 33.84 4.97
CA GLN A 119 2.67 34.55 3.70
C GLN A 119 2.37 33.58 2.54
N PRO A 120 1.63 34.02 1.48
CA PRO A 120 1.33 33.15 0.34
C PRO A 120 2.55 32.46 -0.26
N GLN A 121 3.67 33.18 -0.38
CA GLN A 121 4.95 32.66 -0.91
C GLN A 121 5.53 31.53 -0.06
N GLN A 122 5.35 31.57 1.25
CA GLN A 122 5.82 30.51 2.15
C GLN A 122 4.98 29.21 1.96
N LEU A 123 3.66 29.37 1.76
CA LEU A 123 2.81 28.24 1.45
C LEU A 123 3.17 27.64 0.08
N ASP A 124 3.43 28.49 -0.92
CA ASP A 124 3.83 28.04 -2.26
C ASP A 124 5.18 27.31 -2.22
N GLN A 125 6.16 27.78 -1.46
CA GLN A 125 7.43 27.09 -1.26
C GLN A 125 7.24 25.69 -0.61
N LEU A 126 6.37 25.61 0.39
CA LEU A 126 6.04 24.31 0.99
C LEU A 126 5.37 23.38 -0.03
N LEU A 127 4.38 23.87 -0.76
CA LEU A 127 3.69 23.08 -1.79
C LEU A 127 4.64 22.57 -2.87
N ASN A 128 5.53 23.43 -3.37
CA ASN A 128 6.54 23.03 -4.36
C ASN A 128 7.46 21.92 -3.79
N SER A 129 7.96 22.08 -2.57
CA SER A 129 8.79 21.06 -1.92
C SER A 129 8.07 19.71 -1.73
N LEU A 130 6.76 19.75 -1.44
CA LEU A 130 5.95 18.55 -1.30
C LEU A 130 5.65 17.93 -2.67
N GLU A 131 5.47 18.73 -3.72
CA GLU A 131 5.23 18.27 -5.08
C GLU A 131 6.45 17.61 -5.69
N GLU A 132 7.63 18.24 -5.59
CA GLU A 132 8.90 17.69 -6.05
C GLU A 132 9.18 16.29 -5.47
N ARG A 133 8.63 16.03 -4.31
CA ARG A 133 8.75 14.74 -3.61
C ARG A 133 7.51 13.86 -3.71
N TYR A 134 6.62 14.13 -4.65
CA TYR A 134 5.38 13.37 -4.87
C TYR A 134 4.51 13.18 -3.61
N VAL A 135 4.61 14.08 -2.64
CA VAL A 135 3.81 14.03 -1.40
C VAL A 135 2.39 14.52 -1.65
N LEU A 136 2.18 15.41 -2.63
CA LEU A 136 0.86 15.86 -3.01
C LEU A 136 0.14 14.82 -3.89
N ASP A 137 -1.17 14.67 -3.67
CA ASP A 137 -2.05 13.87 -4.51
C ASP A 137 -2.56 14.73 -5.68
N ASN A 138 -1.74 14.91 -6.68
CA ASN A 138 -2.02 15.72 -7.86
C ASN A 138 -1.72 14.96 -9.16
N GLN A 139 -1.82 15.64 -10.29
CA GLN A 139 -1.56 15.06 -11.59
C GLN A 139 -0.11 14.55 -11.74
N THR A 140 0.84 15.25 -11.15
CA THR A 140 2.28 14.89 -11.20
C THR A 140 2.52 13.55 -10.51
N SER A 141 2.09 13.39 -9.26
CA SER A 141 2.26 12.15 -8.50
C SER A 141 1.47 10.99 -9.09
N ARG A 142 0.24 11.24 -9.56
CA ARG A 142 -0.61 10.23 -10.20
C ARG A 142 -0.04 9.81 -11.56
N GLY A 143 0.51 10.74 -12.33
CA GLY A 143 1.19 10.46 -13.60
C GLY A 143 2.40 9.56 -13.37
N TYR A 144 3.27 9.95 -12.44
CA TYR A 144 4.42 9.13 -12.07
C TYR A 144 4.02 7.71 -11.67
N LEU A 145 3.04 7.57 -10.76
CA LEU A 145 2.53 6.26 -10.34
C LEU A 145 1.95 5.45 -11.49
N ARG A 146 1.19 6.09 -12.38
CA ARG A 146 0.58 5.42 -13.54
C ARG A 146 1.65 4.87 -14.47
N ASP A 147 2.70 5.64 -14.70
CA ASP A 147 3.70 5.35 -15.72
C ASP A 147 4.82 4.40 -15.22
N LEU A 148 4.90 4.13 -13.92
CA LEU A 148 5.78 3.11 -13.37
C LEU A 148 5.40 1.73 -13.91
N PRO A 149 6.30 1.01 -14.59
CA PRO A 149 6.01 -0.34 -15.13
C PRO A 149 5.90 -1.38 -14.02
N THR A 150 6.69 -1.21 -12.96
CA THR A 150 6.81 -2.13 -11.82
C THR A 150 6.67 -1.35 -10.53
N ARG A 151 5.98 -1.92 -9.57
CA ARG A 151 5.88 -1.33 -8.24
C ARG A 151 7.18 -1.56 -7.47
N PRO A 152 7.80 -0.52 -6.89
CA PRO A 152 9.01 -0.69 -6.09
C PRO A 152 8.75 -1.57 -4.85
N ALA A 153 9.73 -2.39 -4.49
CA ALA A 153 9.72 -3.17 -3.26
C ALA A 153 10.06 -2.26 -2.06
N ALA A 154 9.06 -1.57 -1.53
CA ALA A 154 9.22 -0.50 -0.53
C ALA A 154 9.91 -0.93 0.78
N HIS A 155 9.97 -2.22 1.06
CA HIS A 155 10.55 -2.77 2.29
C HIS A 155 11.88 -3.48 2.06
N ALA A 156 12.37 -3.54 0.83
CA ALA A 156 13.68 -4.09 0.50
C ALA A 156 14.80 -3.28 1.18
N GLY A 157 15.77 -3.96 1.77
CA GLY A 157 16.85 -3.36 2.55
C GLY A 157 16.47 -2.97 3.98
N GLY A 158 15.17 -3.02 4.33
CA GLY A 158 14.66 -2.75 5.67
C GLY A 158 14.09 -3.98 6.37
N ALA A 159 13.05 -4.59 5.78
CA ALA A 159 12.39 -5.76 6.34
C ALA A 159 12.99 -7.09 5.83
N TYR A 160 13.68 -7.05 4.71
CA TYR A 160 14.37 -8.19 4.09
C TYR A 160 15.52 -7.66 3.20
N PRO A 161 16.53 -8.49 2.86
CA PRO A 161 17.64 -8.06 2.01
C PRO A 161 17.18 -7.51 0.66
N ALA A 162 17.83 -6.44 0.19
CA ALA A 162 17.49 -5.81 -1.08
C ALA A 162 18.13 -6.52 -2.29
N GLN A 163 19.31 -7.14 -2.09
CA GLN A 163 20.03 -7.82 -3.17
C GLN A 163 19.43 -9.21 -3.39
N PRO A 164 19.20 -9.63 -4.66
CA PRO A 164 18.57 -10.91 -4.95
C PRO A 164 19.28 -12.13 -4.35
N GLU A 165 20.62 -12.12 -4.36
CA GLU A 165 21.45 -13.20 -3.84
C GLU A 165 21.30 -13.32 -2.31
N ASP A 166 21.37 -12.20 -1.59
CA ASP A 166 21.21 -12.16 -0.15
C ASP A 166 19.76 -12.50 0.26
N LEU A 167 18.79 -12.02 -0.52
CA LEU A 167 17.37 -12.36 -0.31
C LEU A 167 17.12 -13.86 -0.49
N LYS A 168 17.77 -14.47 -1.49
CA LYS A 168 17.64 -15.92 -1.70
C LYS A 168 18.17 -16.69 -0.50
N ILE A 169 19.39 -16.35 -0.02
CA ILE A 169 19.99 -16.97 1.15
C ILE A 169 19.07 -16.82 2.39
N PHE A 170 18.58 -15.58 2.60
CA PHE A 170 17.65 -15.28 3.70
C PHE A 170 16.37 -16.12 3.64
N LEU A 171 15.76 -16.25 2.45
CA LEU A 171 14.54 -17.04 2.28
C LEU A 171 14.80 -18.54 2.39
N ASP A 172 15.91 -19.05 1.86
CA ASP A 172 16.29 -20.45 1.98
C ASP A 172 16.46 -20.84 3.46
N ASP A 173 17.12 -20.01 4.25
CA ASP A 173 17.28 -20.20 5.69
C ASP A 173 15.94 -20.10 6.46
N LEU A 174 15.15 -19.08 6.15
CA LEU A 174 13.83 -18.85 6.74
C LEU A 174 12.88 -20.05 6.49
N LEU A 175 12.94 -20.64 5.29
CA LEU A 175 12.05 -21.71 4.86
C LEU A 175 12.62 -23.13 5.15
N ALA A 176 13.84 -23.23 5.65
CA ALA A 176 14.50 -24.52 5.97
C ALA A 176 13.91 -25.25 7.20
N HIS A 177 12.89 -24.70 7.84
CA HIS A 177 12.29 -25.27 9.04
C HIS A 177 11.69 -26.64 8.78
N PRO A 178 11.97 -27.67 9.63
CA PRO A 178 11.44 -29.01 9.45
C PRO A 178 9.91 -29.04 9.54
N GLN A 179 9.32 -29.85 8.68
CA GLN A 179 7.88 -29.96 8.50
C GLN A 179 7.26 -31.05 9.35
N VAL A 180 6.12 -30.72 9.98
CA VAL A 180 5.13 -31.70 10.39
C VAL A 180 3.77 -31.13 9.97
N GLY A 181 3.21 -31.65 8.88
CA GLY A 181 1.92 -31.16 8.37
C GLY A 181 1.26 -32.20 7.46
N PRO A 182 0.00 -31.96 7.05
CA PRO A 182 -0.69 -32.82 6.11
C PRO A 182 0.11 -32.90 4.79
N THR A 183 0.04 -34.06 4.14
CA THR A 183 0.71 -34.33 2.86
C THR A 183 -0.18 -34.03 1.66
N GLU A 184 -1.48 -33.90 1.87
CA GLU A 184 -2.46 -33.62 0.83
C GLU A 184 -2.52 -32.14 0.49
N PRO A 185 -2.72 -31.75 -0.79
CA PRO A 185 -2.80 -30.36 -1.20
C PRO A 185 -3.96 -29.62 -0.51
N SER A 186 -3.72 -28.38 -0.11
CA SER A 186 -4.72 -27.51 0.50
C SER A 186 -5.05 -26.36 -0.44
N HIS A 187 -6.34 -26.07 -0.63
CA HIS A 187 -6.80 -24.98 -1.49
C HIS A 187 -6.82 -23.60 -0.80
N ALA A 188 -6.56 -23.56 0.51
CA ALA A 188 -6.49 -22.33 1.28
C ALA A 188 -5.44 -22.40 2.38
N TYR A 189 -4.73 -21.29 2.57
CA TYR A 189 -3.72 -21.11 3.61
C TYR A 189 -4.03 -19.83 4.40
N PHE A 190 -4.07 -19.95 5.71
CA PHE A 190 -4.15 -18.81 6.60
C PHE A 190 -2.77 -18.58 7.23
N ILE A 191 -2.13 -17.46 6.90
CA ILE A 191 -0.78 -17.14 7.32
C ILE A 191 -0.81 -15.81 8.09
N PRO A 192 -0.16 -15.70 9.26
CA PRO A 192 -0.15 -14.46 10.04
C PRO A 192 0.53 -13.33 9.27
N HIS A 193 -0.04 -12.13 9.37
CA HIS A 193 0.55 -10.92 8.83
C HIS A 193 1.53 -10.30 9.84
N ILE A 194 2.75 -10.80 9.87
CA ILE A 194 3.83 -10.39 10.79
C ILE A 194 5.15 -10.32 10.02
N ASP A 195 6.20 -9.73 10.62
CA ASP A 195 7.53 -9.75 9.98
C ASP A 195 8.04 -11.17 9.77
N LEU A 196 8.86 -11.33 8.73
CA LEU A 196 9.31 -12.63 8.25
C LEU A 196 10.06 -13.43 9.33
N THR A 197 10.87 -12.76 10.14
CA THR A 197 11.69 -13.43 11.16
C THR A 197 10.84 -13.98 12.31
N ARG A 198 9.89 -13.17 12.83
CA ARG A 198 8.98 -13.61 13.90
C ARG A 198 7.95 -14.62 13.41
N GLY A 199 7.51 -14.49 12.17
CA GLY A 199 6.55 -15.38 11.54
C GLY A 199 7.17 -16.63 10.92
N GLN A 200 8.48 -16.80 11.00
CA GLN A 200 9.24 -17.87 10.33
C GLN A 200 8.59 -19.25 10.42
N PRO A 201 8.19 -19.78 11.58
CA PRO A 201 7.61 -21.12 11.65
C PRO A 201 6.34 -21.27 10.81
N SER A 202 5.48 -20.23 10.82
CA SER A 202 4.21 -20.23 10.06
C SER A 202 4.45 -20.11 8.57
N TYR A 203 5.38 -19.26 8.16
CA TYR A 203 5.74 -19.10 6.75
C TYR A 203 6.41 -20.35 6.20
N ALA A 204 7.35 -20.93 6.94
CA ALA A 204 8.03 -22.18 6.56
C ALA A 204 7.02 -23.33 6.44
N LEU A 205 6.12 -23.49 7.42
CA LEU A 205 5.10 -24.52 7.41
C LEU A 205 4.19 -24.39 6.17
N ALA A 206 3.66 -23.21 5.92
CA ALA A 206 2.76 -22.98 4.80
C ALA A 206 3.46 -23.17 3.45
N TRP A 207 4.66 -22.63 3.29
CA TRP A 207 5.43 -22.74 2.04
C TRP A 207 5.84 -24.18 1.74
N ASN A 208 6.35 -24.86 2.72
CA ASN A 208 6.81 -26.22 2.54
C ASN A 208 5.65 -27.19 2.29
N HIS A 209 4.47 -26.92 2.83
CA HIS A 209 3.26 -27.65 2.48
C HIS A 209 2.77 -27.33 1.06
N LEU A 210 2.83 -26.06 0.63
CA LEU A 210 2.39 -25.61 -0.69
C LEU A 210 3.35 -26.03 -1.82
N ARG A 211 4.68 -25.95 -1.55
CA ARG A 211 5.72 -26.11 -2.58
C ARG A 211 5.63 -27.40 -3.40
N PRO A 212 5.37 -28.59 -2.84
CA PRO A 212 5.25 -29.83 -3.61
C PRO A 212 4.07 -29.84 -4.58
N HIS A 213 3.07 -29.00 -4.36
CA HIS A 213 1.80 -28.98 -5.06
C HIS A 213 1.64 -27.74 -5.99
N LEU A 214 2.70 -26.96 -6.22
CA LEU A 214 2.60 -25.74 -7.01
C LEU A 214 2.05 -25.95 -8.41
N ASP A 215 2.36 -27.06 -9.05
CA ASP A 215 1.94 -27.40 -10.39
C ASP A 215 0.48 -27.89 -10.46
N GLU A 216 -0.17 -28.12 -9.31
CA GLU A 216 -1.56 -28.56 -9.22
C GLU A 216 -2.55 -27.40 -9.23
N TYR A 217 -2.08 -26.14 -9.17
CA TYR A 217 -2.91 -24.96 -9.12
C TYR A 217 -2.76 -24.09 -10.36
N ASP A 218 -3.89 -23.74 -10.97
CA ASP A 218 -3.94 -22.83 -12.11
C ASP A 218 -3.83 -21.36 -11.71
N LEU A 219 -4.22 -21.01 -10.47
CA LEU A 219 -4.30 -19.64 -9.99
C LEU A 219 -4.05 -19.54 -8.48
N PHE A 220 -3.19 -18.61 -8.11
CA PHE A 220 -3.00 -18.20 -6.72
C PHE A 220 -3.69 -16.85 -6.47
N VAL A 221 -4.55 -16.78 -5.46
CA VAL A 221 -5.17 -15.54 -5.01
C VAL A 221 -4.60 -15.22 -3.63
N ILE A 222 -3.89 -14.09 -3.53
CA ILE A 222 -3.31 -13.61 -2.26
C ILE A 222 -4.15 -12.45 -1.75
N LEU A 223 -4.77 -12.64 -0.57
CA LEU A 223 -5.48 -11.59 0.15
C LEU A 223 -4.55 -11.04 1.23
N GLY A 224 -3.98 -9.87 0.97
CA GLY A 224 -3.10 -9.18 1.91
C GLY A 224 -3.85 -8.09 2.69
N ILE A 225 -3.25 -7.63 3.80
CA ILE A 225 -3.76 -6.52 4.59
C ILE A 225 -3.16 -5.23 4.06
N SER A 226 -4.01 -4.21 3.84
CA SER A 226 -3.57 -2.86 3.54
C SER A 226 -3.50 -2.04 4.82
N HIS A 227 -2.33 -1.47 5.12
CA HIS A 227 -2.16 -0.50 6.20
C HIS A 227 -2.44 0.94 5.74
N ALA A 228 -2.71 1.14 4.46
CA ALA A 228 -3.11 2.42 3.91
C ALA A 228 -4.62 2.55 3.89
N TYR A 229 -5.12 3.78 4.14
CA TYR A 229 -6.53 4.07 3.99
C TYR A 229 -6.98 3.85 2.53
N SER A 230 -8.14 3.25 2.36
CA SER A 230 -8.83 3.11 1.08
C SER A 230 -10.34 3.30 1.27
N GLU A 231 -10.97 3.98 0.34
CA GLU A 231 -12.44 4.10 0.27
C GLU A 231 -13.10 2.80 -0.20
N HIS A 232 -12.29 1.86 -0.72
CA HIS A 232 -12.76 0.58 -1.25
C HIS A 232 -12.32 -0.57 -0.35
N PRO A 233 -13.18 -1.57 -0.13
CA PRO A 233 -12.85 -2.73 0.70
C PRO A 233 -11.74 -3.61 0.09
N TYR A 234 -11.56 -3.53 -1.24
CA TYR A 234 -10.53 -4.27 -1.96
C TYR A 234 -9.74 -3.35 -2.88
N ILE A 235 -8.42 -3.55 -2.89
CA ILE A 235 -7.49 -2.85 -3.78
C ILE A 235 -6.79 -3.88 -4.65
N LEU A 236 -6.87 -3.71 -5.98
CA LEU A 236 -6.18 -4.55 -6.93
C LEU A 236 -5.16 -3.72 -7.72
N THR A 237 -3.92 -4.20 -7.78
CA THR A 237 -2.93 -3.65 -8.72
C THR A 237 -2.77 -4.53 -9.95
N ARG A 238 -2.55 -3.88 -11.11
CA ARG A 238 -2.15 -4.55 -12.35
C ARG A 238 -0.65 -4.45 -12.61
N LYS A 239 0.08 -3.77 -11.74
CA LYS A 239 1.53 -3.60 -11.86
C LYS A 239 2.24 -4.86 -11.38
N ASN A 240 3.37 -5.12 -12.01
CA ASN A 240 4.31 -6.13 -11.53
C ASN A 240 4.98 -5.68 -10.22
N PHE A 241 5.52 -6.64 -9.49
CA PHE A 241 6.29 -6.45 -8.27
C PHE A 241 7.71 -6.94 -8.50
#